data_25beed9f1960a4aaad27997e50e9d565
#
_entry.id   25beed9f1960a4aaad27997e50e9d565
#
_cell.length_a   1.000
_cell.length_b   1.000
_cell.length_c   1.000
_cell.angle_alpha   90.00
_cell.angle_beta   90.00
_cell.angle_gamma   90.00
#
_symmetry.space_group_name_H-M   'P 1'
#
loop_
_entity.id
_entity.type
_entity.pdbx_description
1 polymer ?
#
loop_
_entity_poly.entity_id
_entity_poly.type
_entity_poly.pdbx_seq_one_letter_code
_entity_poly.pdbx_strand_id
1 'polypeptide(L)'
;VLDAIENITDVPYVVYFETCDYEKIIEVLKRSNTRGIAGGFLNDPNTNIMEIKSQLSSAGIKMDNFDPALKWDDLKKNSEGMVPVIVQDYRTDEVLMLAYMNEEAFYTTINIGKMTYFSRSRQELWTKGMTSGHIQYVKSLTADCDYDTILAKVSQVGAACHTGNPTCFFNEIVKKEYVEKNPLKVLEDVYEIILDRKAHPKEGSYTNYLFDKGIDKILK
;
A
#
# COMPACT_ATOMS: atom_id res chain seq x y z
N VAL A 1 14.55 -30.44 -10.61
CA VAL A 1 13.61 -29.84 -11.58
C VAL A 1 14.16 -28.54 -12.13
N LEU A 2 14.57 -27.58 -11.30
CA LEU A 2 15.08 -26.27 -11.77
C LEU A 2 16.34 -26.40 -12.59
N ASP A 3 17.31 -27.27 -12.20
CA ASP A 3 18.50 -27.53 -12.97
C ASP A 3 18.18 -28.07 -14.37
N ALA A 4 17.15 -28.93 -14.50
CA ALA A 4 16.70 -29.44 -15.78
C ALA A 4 16.10 -28.33 -16.67
N ILE A 5 15.39 -27.38 -16.10
CA ILE A 5 14.82 -26.24 -16.81
C ILE A 5 15.93 -25.30 -17.29
N GLU A 6 16.88 -24.95 -16.42
CA GLU A 6 17.99 -24.05 -16.72
C GLU A 6 18.99 -24.64 -17.77
N ASN A 7 19.06 -25.97 -17.89
CA ASN A 7 19.81 -26.62 -18.94
C ASN A 7 19.13 -26.56 -20.31
N ILE A 8 17.85 -26.26 -20.38
CA ILE A 8 17.08 -26.23 -21.62
C ILE A 8 16.82 -24.80 -22.11
N THR A 9 16.69 -23.83 -21.19
CA THR A 9 16.29 -22.46 -21.52
C THR A 9 16.85 -21.45 -20.52
N ASP A 10 17.14 -20.23 -21.04
CA ASP A 10 17.52 -19.06 -20.26
C ASP A 10 16.29 -18.17 -19.89
N VAL A 11 15.07 -18.67 -20.12
CA VAL A 11 13.85 -17.90 -19.83
C VAL A 11 13.75 -17.64 -18.33
N PRO A 12 13.55 -16.37 -17.92
CA PRO A 12 13.34 -16.02 -16.52
C PRO A 12 12.08 -16.65 -15.98
N TYR A 13 12.11 -17.07 -14.70
CA TYR A 13 10.98 -17.71 -14.04
C TYR A 13 10.73 -17.18 -12.63
N VAL A 14 9.53 -17.43 -12.13
CA VAL A 14 9.10 -17.20 -10.75
C VAL A 14 8.76 -18.56 -10.14
N VAL A 15 9.21 -18.83 -8.92
CA VAL A 15 8.95 -20.10 -8.22
C VAL A 15 7.85 -19.91 -7.19
N TYR A 16 6.86 -20.80 -7.22
CA TYR A 16 5.79 -20.82 -6.24
C TYR A 16 6.17 -21.69 -5.04
N PHE A 17 5.95 -21.14 -3.83
CA PHE A 17 6.12 -21.82 -2.56
C PHE A 17 4.78 -21.88 -1.82
N GLU A 18 4.43 -23.04 -1.27
CA GLU A 18 3.24 -23.19 -0.44
C GLU A 18 3.44 -22.56 0.94
N THR A 19 4.66 -22.68 1.47
CA THR A 19 5.05 -22.20 2.81
C THR A 19 6.32 -21.35 2.73
N CYS A 20 6.56 -20.50 3.73
CA CYS A 20 7.78 -19.70 3.85
C CYS A 20 8.93 -20.57 4.37
N ASP A 21 9.61 -21.27 3.45
CA ASP A 21 10.83 -22.03 3.70
C ASP A 21 12.04 -21.19 3.28
N TYR A 22 12.65 -20.51 4.24
CA TYR A 22 13.77 -19.58 3.96
C TYR A 22 14.95 -20.22 3.26
N GLU A 23 15.33 -21.44 3.62
CA GLU A 23 16.50 -22.11 3.02
C GLU A 23 16.27 -22.36 1.53
N LYS A 24 15.13 -22.91 1.16
CA LYS A 24 14.75 -23.15 -0.23
C LYS A 24 14.54 -21.85 -1.02
N ILE A 25 13.92 -20.86 -0.40
CA ILE A 25 13.69 -19.54 -1.02
C ILE A 25 15.04 -18.88 -1.34
N ILE A 26 16.01 -18.90 -0.41
CA ILE A 26 17.34 -18.36 -0.60
C ILE A 26 18.08 -19.13 -1.72
N GLU A 27 18.03 -20.46 -1.71
CA GLU A 27 18.63 -21.28 -2.76
C GLU A 27 18.11 -20.91 -4.14
N VAL A 28 16.79 -20.80 -4.27
CA VAL A 28 16.12 -20.47 -5.53
C VAL A 28 16.42 -19.05 -5.99
N LEU A 29 16.39 -18.06 -5.09
CA LEU A 29 16.64 -16.66 -5.43
C LEU A 29 18.10 -16.36 -5.80
N LYS A 30 19.03 -17.23 -5.43
CA LYS A 30 20.46 -17.14 -5.87
C LYS A 30 20.69 -17.64 -7.29
N ARG A 31 19.72 -18.28 -7.94
CA ARG A 31 19.83 -18.76 -9.32
C ARG A 31 19.74 -17.61 -10.31
N SER A 32 20.49 -17.68 -11.38
CA SER A 32 20.62 -16.59 -12.38
C SER A 32 19.31 -16.24 -13.08
N ASN A 33 18.44 -17.24 -13.33
CA ASN A 33 17.20 -17.06 -14.09
C ASN A 33 15.97 -16.82 -13.20
N THR A 34 16.10 -16.90 -11.86
CA THR A 34 15.01 -16.56 -10.95
C THR A 34 14.80 -15.06 -10.91
N ARG A 35 13.54 -14.61 -11.06
CA ARG A 35 13.12 -13.19 -10.95
C ARG A 35 12.28 -12.91 -9.72
N GLY A 36 11.84 -13.94 -9.02
CA GLY A 36 11.07 -13.77 -7.80
C GLY A 36 10.46 -15.06 -7.31
N ILE A 37 9.73 -14.94 -6.22
CA ILE A 37 8.93 -16.00 -5.64
C ILE A 37 7.46 -15.59 -5.59
N ALA A 38 6.57 -16.55 -5.59
CA ALA A 38 5.14 -16.41 -5.33
C ALA A 38 4.73 -17.41 -4.25
N GLY A 39 3.64 -17.14 -3.57
CA GLY A 39 3.09 -18.05 -2.56
C GLY A 39 1.91 -17.45 -1.82
N GLY A 40 0.98 -18.31 -1.40
CA GLY A 40 -0.20 -17.89 -0.64
C GLY A 40 0.15 -17.18 0.66
N PHE A 41 1.24 -17.59 1.31
CA PHE A 41 1.74 -16.96 2.55
C PHE A 41 2.11 -15.48 2.38
N LEU A 42 2.46 -15.01 1.18
CA LEU A 42 2.76 -13.60 0.92
C LEU A 42 1.49 -12.71 0.95
N ASN A 43 0.31 -13.31 0.79
CA ASN A 43 -0.97 -12.60 0.85
C ASN A 43 -1.62 -12.68 2.23
N ASP A 44 -1.07 -13.45 3.18
CA ASP A 44 -1.58 -13.49 4.54
C ASP A 44 -1.29 -12.14 5.24
N PRO A 45 -2.31 -11.44 5.75
CA PRO A 45 -2.14 -10.19 6.49
C PRO A 45 -1.22 -10.30 7.71
N ASN A 46 -1.09 -11.50 8.28
CA ASN A 46 -0.23 -11.75 9.43
C ASN A 46 1.25 -12.00 9.04
N THR A 47 1.52 -12.25 7.76
CA THR A 47 2.91 -12.42 7.30
C THR A 47 3.64 -11.08 7.36
N ASN A 48 4.80 -11.09 8.03
CA ASN A 48 5.71 -9.95 8.05
C ASN A 48 6.63 -9.99 6.83
N ILE A 49 6.22 -9.33 5.74
CA ILE A 49 7.00 -9.27 4.50
C ILE A 49 8.35 -8.57 4.69
N MET A 50 8.44 -7.59 5.61
CA MET A 50 9.69 -6.88 5.87
C MET A 50 10.70 -7.78 6.58
N GLU A 51 10.25 -8.68 7.45
CA GLU A 51 11.10 -9.71 8.06
C GLU A 51 11.64 -10.67 7.01
N ILE A 52 10.78 -11.15 6.09
CA ILE A 52 11.22 -12.00 4.97
C ILE A 52 12.30 -11.27 4.15
N LYS A 53 12.08 -10.02 3.77
CA LYS A 53 13.06 -9.20 3.06
C LYS A 53 14.38 -9.05 3.83
N SER A 54 14.32 -8.82 5.14
CA SER A 54 15.49 -8.70 6.00
C SER A 54 16.31 -10.00 6.04
N GLN A 55 15.66 -11.15 6.20
CA GLN A 55 16.30 -12.46 6.17
C GLN A 55 16.98 -12.74 4.81
N LEU A 56 16.30 -12.42 3.72
CA LEU A 56 16.85 -12.57 2.37
C LEU A 56 18.03 -11.63 2.13
N SER A 57 17.95 -10.38 2.62
CA SER A 57 19.04 -9.41 2.53
C SER A 57 20.28 -9.89 3.30
N SER A 58 20.08 -10.45 4.50
CA SER A 58 21.15 -11.04 5.31
C SER A 58 21.84 -12.23 4.63
N ALA A 59 21.12 -12.93 3.75
CA ALA A 59 21.66 -14.01 2.92
C ALA A 59 22.35 -13.53 1.62
N GLY A 60 22.48 -12.19 1.45
CA GLY A 60 23.14 -11.55 0.30
C GLY A 60 22.26 -11.38 -0.94
N ILE A 61 20.93 -11.54 -0.81
CA ILE A 61 19.97 -11.26 -1.88
C ILE A 61 19.56 -9.79 -1.78
N LYS A 62 19.72 -9.04 -2.89
CA LYS A 62 19.35 -7.63 -2.92
C LYS A 62 17.84 -7.47 -2.73
N MET A 63 17.44 -6.84 -1.63
CA MET A 63 16.05 -6.52 -1.29
C MET A 63 15.88 -5.01 -1.12
N ASP A 64 14.67 -4.54 -1.41
CA ASP A 64 14.25 -3.17 -1.13
C ASP A 64 13.67 -3.13 0.30
N ASN A 65 14.51 -2.78 1.26
CA ASN A 65 14.16 -2.65 2.68
C ASN A 65 13.93 -1.19 3.05
N PHE A 66 13.25 -0.95 4.17
CA PHE A 66 13.16 0.37 4.77
C PHE A 66 14.39 0.62 5.65
N ASP A 67 15.34 1.38 5.12
CA ASP A 67 16.53 1.83 5.86
C ASP A 67 16.30 3.31 6.22
N PRO A 68 15.87 3.62 7.47
CA PRO A 68 15.52 4.99 7.85
C PRO A 68 16.76 5.89 7.88
N ALA A 69 16.72 6.98 7.12
CA ALA A 69 17.75 8.03 7.15
C ALA A 69 17.66 8.91 8.40
N LEU A 70 16.48 8.98 9.03
CA LEU A 70 16.20 9.69 10.28
C LEU A 70 15.76 8.70 11.35
N LYS A 71 16.23 8.92 12.58
CA LYS A 71 15.81 8.17 13.77
C LYS A 71 14.68 8.91 14.48
N TRP A 72 14.00 8.21 15.39
CA TRP A 72 12.95 8.82 16.20
C TRP A 72 13.46 10.04 16.99
N ASP A 73 14.69 10.00 17.46
CA ASP A 73 15.31 11.10 18.24
C ASP A 73 15.51 12.37 17.42
N ASP A 74 15.64 12.26 16.12
CA ASP A 74 15.79 13.42 15.21
C ASP A 74 14.48 14.20 15.03
N LEU A 75 13.33 13.58 15.36
CA LEU A 75 12.02 14.19 15.23
C LEU A 75 11.68 15.05 16.44
N LYS A 76 10.96 16.14 16.22
CA LYS A 76 10.40 17.00 17.28
C LYS A 76 9.04 16.48 17.72
N LYS A 77 8.99 15.98 18.94
CA LYS A 77 7.77 15.45 19.55
C LYS A 77 6.96 16.59 20.19
N ASN A 78 5.64 16.42 20.21
CA ASN A 78 4.77 17.28 21.03
C ASN A 78 4.96 17.05 22.53
N SER A 79 4.22 17.77 23.37
CA SER A 79 4.27 17.65 24.83
C SER A 79 3.93 16.25 25.37
N GLU A 80 3.28 15.41 24.58
CA GLU A 80 2.91 14.03 24.91
C GLU A 80 3.93 13.01 24.36
N GLY A 81 5.06 13.46 23.81
CA GLY A 81 6.09 12.60 23.23
C GLY A 81 5.70 11.96 21.90
N MET A 82 4.78 12.58 21.16
CA MET A 82 4.25 12.04 19.90
C MET A 82 4.51 12.98 18.73
N VAL A 83 4.51 12.41 17.52
CA VAL A 83 4.58 13.12 16.25
C VAL A 83 3.29 12.87 15.47
N PRO A 84 2.62 13.92 14.95
CA PRO A 84 1.49 13.77 14.05
C PRO A 84 1.93 13.17 12.71
N VAL A 85 1.04 12.37 12.12
CA VAL A 85 1.26 11.71 10.84
C VAL A 85 0.10 12.03 9.90
N ILE A 86 0.39 12.73 8.83
CA ILE A 86 -0.52 12.93 7.72
C ILE A 86 -0.40 11.72 6.79
N VAL A 87 -1.50 11.05 6.53
CA VAL A 87 -1.52 9.84 5.69
C VAL A 87 -2.13 10.18 4.34
N GLN A 88 -1.41 9.86 3.27
CA GLN A 88 -1.76 10.18 1.91
C GLN A 88 -1.72 8.91 1.04
N ASP A 89 -2.69 8.74 0.16
CA ASP A 89 -2.61 7.67 -0.85
C ASP A 89 -1.50 7.97 -1.85
N TYR A 90 -0.63 6.97 -2.12
CA TYR A 90 0.55 7.16 -2.96
C TYR A 90 0.25 7.31 -4.46
N ARG A 91 -0.95 6.91 -4.91
CA ARG A 91 -1.37 6.97 -6.32
C ARG A 91 -2.12 8.24 -6.64
N THR A 92 -3.02 8.64 -5.74
CA THR A 92 -3.96 9.75 -5.97
C THR A 92 -3.54 11.04 -5.28
N ASP A 93 -2.53 10.98 -4.39
CA ASP A 93 -2.13 12.05 -3.47
C ASP A 93 -3.29 12.57 -2.59
N GLU A 94 -4.38 11.81 -2.47
CA GLU A 94 -5.49 12.13 -1.57
C GLU A 94 -5.07 11.99 -0.11
N VAL A 95 -5.38 13.00 0.71
CA VAL A 95 -5.16 12.92 2.15
C VAL A 95 -6.23 12.04 2.78
N LEU A 96 -5.81 10.94 3.38
CA LEU A 96 -6.70 9.90 3.90
C LEU A 96 -7.09 10.13 5.36
N MET A 97 -6.14 10.47 6.20
CA MET A 97 -6.36 10.65 7.63
C MET A 97 -5.18 11.34 8.31
N LEU A 98 -5.38 11.75 9.55
CA LEU A 98 -4.32 12.16 10.48
C LEU A 98 -4.36 11.24 11.70
N ALA A 99 -3.19 10.82 12.16
CA ALA A 99 -3.02 10.05 13.39
C ALA A 99 -1.72 10.48 14.11
N TYR A 100 -1.35 9.77 15.17
CA TYR A 100 -0.14 10.05 15.94
C TYR A 100 0.71 8.80 16.10
N MET A 101 2.03 8.99 16.14
CA MET A 101 3.01 7.97 16.49
C MET A 101 3.75 8.36 17.76
N ASN A 102 4.03 7.38 18.59
CA ASN A 102 5.13 7.38 19.54
C ASN A 102 6.31 6.61 18.92
N GLU A 103 7.42 6.52 19.65
CA GLU A 103 8.63 5.81 19.19
C GLU A 103 8.35 4.37 18.77
N GLU A 104 7.59 3.64 19.58
CA GLU A 104 7.26 2.24 19.32
C GLU A 104 6.41 2.08 18.05
N ALA A 105 5.43 2.97 17.82
CA ALA A 105 4.63 2.99 16.61
C ALA A 105 5.48 3.25 15.34
N PHE A 106 6.46 4.17 15.46
CA PHE A 106 7.36 4.52 14.37
C PHE A 106 8.21 3.32 13.95
N TYR A 107 8.92 2.69 14.91
CA TYR A 107 9.76 1.54 14.59
C TYR A 107 8.94 0.31 14.18
N THR A 108 7.78 0.09 14.80
CA THR A 108 6.87 -0.99 14.39
C THR A 108 6.45 -0.80 12.92
N THR A 109 6.07 0.42 12.52
CA THR A 109 5.70 0.74 11.14
C THR A 109 6.82 0.37 10.15
N ILE A 110 8.06 0.73 10.46
CA ILE A 110 9.23 0.40 9.62
C ILE A 110 9.47 -1.11 9.57
N ASN A 111 9.39 -1.78 10.72
CA ASN A 111 9.69 -3.20 10.86
C ASN A 111 8.67 -4.13 10.19
N ILE A 112 7.40 -3.72 10.09
CA ILE A 112 6.36 -4.56 9.48
C ILE A 112 5.85 -4.03 8.14
N GLY A 113 6.24 -2.80 7.75
CA GLY A 113 5.80 -2.18 6.50
C GLY A 113 4.32 -1.81 6.44
N LYS A 114 3.64 -1.80 7.58
CA LYS A 114 2.22 -1.44 7.74
C LYS A 114 2.11 -0.29 8.72
N MET A 115 1.23 0.67 8.44
CA MET A 115 1.06 1.83 9.32
C MET A 115 0.55 1.40 10.69
N THR A 116 1.35 1.69 11.68
CA THR A 116 1.05 1.51 13.10
C THR A 116 1.05 2.86 13.79
N TYR A 117 0.06 3.11 14.60
CA TYR A 117 -0.19 4.37 15.28
C TYR A 117 -0.29 4.17 16.79
N PHE A 118 -0.20 5.26 17.53
CA PHE A 118 -0.52 5.29 18.95
C PHE A 118 -1.86 5.98 19.20
N SER A 119 -2.77 5.27 19.81
CA SER A 119 -4.09 5.79 20.19
C SER A 119 -4.00 6.58 21.49
N ARG A 120 -4.16 7.91 21.44
CA ARG A 120 -4.15 8.78 22.62
C ARG A 120 -5.27 8.45 23.62
N SER A 121 -6.45 8.10 23.13
CA SER A 121 -7.61 7.79 23.99
C SER A 121 -7.50 6.41 24.64
N ARG A 122 -6.93 5.41 23.93
CA ARG A 122 -6.80 4.03 24.44
C ARG A 122 -5.44 3.76 25.07
N GLN A 123 -4.46 4.65 24.85
CA GLN A 123 -3.07 4.50 25.31
C GLN A 123 -2.44 3.18 24.84
N GLU A 124 -2.68 2.81 23.59
CA GLU A 124 -2.18 1.55 23.00
C GLU A 124 -1.78 1.74 21.54
N LEU A 125 -0.90 0.86 21.06
CA LEU A 125 -0.59 0.74 19.63
C LEU A 125 -1.76 0.12 18.87
N TRP A 126 -1.94 0.56 17.65
CA TRP A 126 -2.85 -0.11 16.72
C TRP A 126 -2.31 -0.05 15.29
N THR A 127 -2.20 -1.21 14.67
CA THR A 127 -1.85 -1.32 13.25
C THR A 127 -3.12 -1.23 12.42
N LYS A 128 -3.12 -0.29 11.49
CA LYS A 128 -4.29 0.00 10.64
C LYS A 128 -4.68 -1.23 9.82
N GLY A 129 -5.95 -1.62 9.93
CA GLY A 129 -6.54 -2.67 9.13
C GLY A 129 -6.40 -4.09 9.67
N MET A 130 -5.70 -4.33 10.78
CA MET A 130 -5.55 -5.71 11.31
C MET A 130 -6.88 -6.37 11.66
N THR A 131 -7.88 -5.60 12.07
CA THR A 131 -9.23 -6.11 12.37
C THR A 131 -10.17 -6.00 11.16
N SER A 132 -10.09 -4.89 10.40
CA SER A 132 -11.04 -4.60 9.32
C SER A 132 -10.59 -5.08 7.94
N GLY A 133 -9.35 -5.51 7.77
CA GLY A 133 -8.73 -5.78 6.47
C GLY A 133 -8.31 -4.51 5.68
N HIS A 134 -8.65 -3.31 6.16
CA HIS A 134 -8.33 -2.03 5.49
C HIS A 134 -6.90 -1.57 5.84
N ILE A 135 -5.92 -2.36 5.40
CA ILE A 135 -4.50 -2.18 5.72
C ILE A 135 -3.92 -0.99 4.94
N GLN A 136 -2.96 -0.31 5.56
CA GLN A 136 -2.14 0.73 4.95
C GLN A 136 -0.69 0.22 4.82
N TYR A 137 -0.30 -0.14 3.60
CA TYR A 137 1.08 -0.53 3.32
C TYR A 137 1.94 0.70 3.05
N VAL A 138 3.03 0.82 3.78
CA VAL A 138 3.96 1.95 3.67
C VAL A 138 4.63 1.97 2.30
N LYS A 139 4.67 3.16 1.68
CA LYS A 139 5.47 3.45 0.48
C LYS A 139 6.62 4.40 0.80
N SER A 140 6.36 5.43 1.60
CA SER A 140 7.40 6.32 2.14
C SER A 140 6.94 6.97 3.43
N LEU A 141 7.91 7.31 4.28
CA LEU A 141 7.76 8.21 5.42
C LEU A 141 8.72 9.37 5.22
N THR A 142 8.23 10.60 5.30
CA THR A 142 9.02 11.81 5.09
C THR A 142 8.71 12.79 6.21
N ALA A 143 9.72 13.29 6.90
CA ALA A 143 9.54 14.38 7.86
C ALA A 143 9.41 15.71 7.11
N ASP A 144 8.68 16.66 7.69
CA ASP A 144 8.63 18.02 7.17
C ASP A 144 9.92 18.81 7.45
N CYS A 145 9.94 20.09 7.11
CA CYS A 145 11.16 20.92 7.12
C CYS A 145 11.75 21.14 8.52
N ASP A 146 10.99 21.03 9.56
CA ASP A 146 11.42 21.23 10.94
C ASP A 146 11.23 20.00 11.83
N TYR A 147 10.93 18.85 11.20
CA TYR A 147 10.88 17.51 11.79
C TYR A 147 9.78 17.30 12.85
N ASP A 148 8.70 18.08 12.83
CA ASP A 148 7.61 17.97 13.78
C ASP A 148 6.38 17.21 13.25
N THR A 149 6.37 16.88 11.96
CA THR A 149 5.27 16.18 11.28
C THR A 149 5.82 15.15 10.30
N ILE A 150 5.15 14.00 10.21
CA ILE A 150 5.46 12.94 9.22
C ILE A 150 4.38 12.94 8.14
N LEU A 151 4.79 12.96 6.87
CA LEU A 151 3.96 12.59 5.73
C LEU A 151 4.21 11.12 5.39
N ALA A 152 3.18 10.28 5.54
CA ALA A 152 3.20 8.87 5.17
C ALA A 152 2.46 8.67 3.86
N LYS A 153 3.15 8.28 2.78
CA LYS A 153 2.51 7.79 1.56
C LYS A 153 2.27 6.29 1.69
N VAL A 154 1.03 5.87 1.45
CA VAL A 154 0.60 4.48 1.66
C VAL A 154 -0.18 3.93 0.47
N SER A 155 -0.14 2.62 0.31
CA SER A 155 -1.13 1.89 -0.49
C SER A 155 -2.28 1.51 0.43
N GLN A 156 -3.40 2.20 0.31
CA GLN A 156 -4.60 1.94 1.11
C GLN A 156 -5.39 0.77 0.54
N VAL A 157 -5.77 -0.18 1.39
CA VAL A 157 -6.73 -1.24 1.05
C VAL A 157 -8.10 -0.85 1.60
N GLY A 158 -9.10 -0.75 0.72
CA GLY A 158 -10.46 -0.37 1.12
C GLY A 158 -10.54 1.05 1.72
N ALA A 159 -11.53 1.29 2.57
CA ALA A 159 -11.78 2.58 3.17
C ALA A 159 -10.77 2.95 4.27
N ALA A 160 -10.26 4.18 4.24
CA ALA A 160 -9.39 4.67 5.31
C ALA A 160 -10.18 4.98 6.58
N CYS A 161 -11.39 5.51 6.46
CA CYS A 161 -12.24 5.86 7.59
C CYS A 161 -12.96 4.63 8.17
N HIS A 162 -13.16 4.61 9.50
CA HIS A 162 -13.95 3.58 10.19
C HIS A 162 -15.44 3.63 9.84
N THR A 163 -15.93 4.75 9.28
CA THR A 163 -17.31 4.92 8.81
C THR A 163 -17.54 4.33 7.41
N GLY A 164 -16.50 3.80 6.76
CA GLY A 164 -16.56 3.27 5.41
C GLY A 164 -16.25 4.29 4.30
N ASN A 165 -15.97 5.56 4.65
CA ASN A 165 -15.56 6.56 3.68
C ASN A 165 -14.10 6.36 3.22
N PRO A 166 -13.75 6.68 1.97
CA PRO A 166 -12.38 6.56 1.44
C PRO A 166 -11.37 7.38 2.25
N THR A 167 -11.76 8.55 2.73
CA THR A 167 -10.97 9.47 3.56
C THR A 167 -11.70 9.84 4.83
N CYS A 168 -10.98 10.31 5.86
CA CYS A 168 -11.58 10.88 7.07
C CYS A 168 -12.02 12.35 6.89
N PHE A 169 -11.63 12.99 5.80
CA PHE A 169 -11.88 14.41 5.53
C PHE A 169 -13.10 14.61 4.61
N PHE A 170 -14.30 14.31 5.12
CA PHE A 170 -15.56 14.44 4.36
C PHE A 170 -16.57 15.39 4.99
N ASN A 171 -16.27 15.98 6.16
CA ASN A 171 -17.13 16.98 6.81
C ASN A 171 -16.64 18.39 6.44
N GLU A 172 -17.32 19.03 5.50
CA GLU A 172 -16.95 20.39 5.07
C GLU A 172 -17.22 21.40 6.17
N ILE A 173 -16.22 22.21 6.53
CA ILE A 173 -16.37 23.35 7.45
C ILE A 173 -16.74 24.60 6.66
N VAL A 174 -16.05 24.82 5.53
CA VAL A 174 -16.32 25.90 4.58
C VAL A 174 -15.91 25.44 3.19
N LYS A 175 -16.74 25.74 2.19
CA LYS A 175 -16.45 25.47 0.78
C LYS A 175 -16.72 26.71 -0.04
N LYS A 176 -15.77 27.05 -0.91
CA LYS A 176 -15.98 28.01 -1.99
C LYS A 176 -16.29 27.23 -3.26
N GLU A 177 -17.18 27.74 -4.11
CA GLU A 177 -17.39 27.12 -5.43
C GLU A 177 -16.07 27.09 -6.23
N TYR A 178 -15.61 25.88 -6.50
CA TYR A 178 -14.51 25.58 -7.39
C TYR A 178 -14.70 24.19 -8.00
N VAL A 179 -14.13 23.99 -9.17
CA VAL A 179 -14.13 22.66 -9.80
C VAL A 179 -13.00 21.86 -9.18
N GLU A 180 -13.36 20.89 -8.35
CA GLU A 180 -12.39 19.94 -7.82
C GLU A 180 -11.96 19.00 -8.94
N LYS A 181 -10.69 19.11 -9.35
CA LYS A 181 -10.09 18.23 -10.35
C LYS A 181 -8.81 17.66 -9.78
N ASN A 182 -8.83 16.37 -9.50
CA ASN A 182 -7.60 15.62 -9.27
C ASN A 182 -7.23 14.86 -10.56
N PRO A 183 -6.23 15.31 -11.33
CA PRO A 183 -5.85 14.65 -12.58
C PRO A 183 -5.45 13.19 -12.41
N LEU A 184 -5.00 12.80 -11.21
CA LEU A 184 -4.58 11.43 -10.89
C LEU A 184 -5.78 10.49 -10.72
N LYS A 185 -6.97 11.04 -10.44
CA LYS A 185 -8.22 10.28 -10.33
C LYS A 185 -9.02 10.16 -11.64
N VAL A 186 -8.64 10.85 -12.69
CA VAL A 186 -9.43 10.90 -13.93
C VAL A 186 -9.76 9.51 -14.50
N LEU A 187 -8.80 8.58 -14.47
CA LEU A 187 -9.02 7.22 -14.96
C LEU A 187 -9.94 6.41 -14.04
N GLU A 188 -9.86 6.62 -12.74
CA GLU A 188 -10.74 5.99 -11.76
C GLU A 188 -12.17 6.51 -11.90
N ASP A 189 -12.35 7.82 -12.00
CA ASP A 189 -13.64 8.48 -12.20
C ASP A 189 -14.30 8.00 -13.52
N VAL A 190 -13.52 7.87 -14.61
CA VAL A 190 -14.02 7.33 -15.89
C VAL A 190 -14.42 5.86 -15.74
N TYR A 191 -13.64 5.07 -15.01
CA TYR A 191 -13.95 3.66 -14.76
C TYR A 191 -15.27 3.52 -13.96
N GLU A 192 -15.47 4.32 -12.93
CA GLU A 192 -16.72 4.34 -12.15
C GLU A 192 -17.92 4.74 -13.00
N ILE A 193 -17.77 5.75 -13.88
CA ILE A 193 -18.82 6.12 -14.83
C ILE A 193 -19.15 4.95 -15.76
N ILE A 194 -18.15 4.20 -16.23
CA ILE A 194 -18.35 3.02 -17.08
C ILE A 194 -19.11 1.94 -16.33
N LEU A 195 -18.74 1.66 -15.06
CA LEU A 195 -19.43 0.70 -14.21
C LEU A 195 -20.89 1.12 -13.93
N ASP A 196 -21.13 2.40 -13.64
CA ASP A 196 -22.47 2.94 -13.44
C ASP A 196 -23.30 2.78 -14.70
N ARG A 197 -22.76 3.07 -15.89
CA ARG A 197 -23.48 2.87 -17.17
C ARG A 197 -23.80 1.41 -17.46
N LYS A 198 -22.98 0.49 -16.97
CA LYS A 198 -23.26 -0.95 -17.08
C LYS A 198 -24.39 -1.38 -16.14
N ALA A 199 -24.40 -0.87 -14.91
CA ALA A 199 -25.43 -1.20 -13.89
C ALA A 199 -26.76 -0.45 -14.14
N HIS A 200 -26.68 0.80 -14.59
CA HIS A 200 -27.80 1.71 -14.83
C HIS A 200 -27.74 2.27 -16.26
N PRO A 201 -28.21 1.50 -17.26
CA PRO A 201 -28.19 1.92 -18.66
C PRO A 201 -28.91 3.25 -18.87
N LYS A 202 -28.29 4.17 -19.64
CA LYS A 202 -28.86 5.48 -19.97
C LYS A 202 -29.08 5.58 -21.46
N GLU A 203 -30.27 6.00 -21.86
CA GLU A 203 -30.61 6.20 -23.26
C GLU A 203 -29.65 7.22 -23.92
N GLY A 204 -29.22 6.92 -25.16
CA GLY A 204 -28.26 7.74 -25.90
C GLY A 204 -26.80 7.63 -25.41
N SER A 205 -26.51 6.80 -24.46
CA SER A 205 -25.14 6.60 -23.98
C SER A 205 -24.30 5.75 -24.93
N TYR A 206 -23.20 6.31 -25.43
CA TYR A 206 -22.24 5.56 -26.27
C TYR A 206 -21.62 4.38 -25.52
N THR A 207 -21.38 4.52 -24.20
CA THR A 207 -20.88 3.42 -23.35
C THR A 207 -21.85 2.25 -23.32
N ASN A 208 -23.17 2.50 -23.19
CA ASN A 208 -24.17 1.45 -23.26
C ASN A 208 -24.20 0.80 -24.64
N TYR A 209 -24.11 1.59 -25.70
CA TYR A 209 -24.00 1.05 -27.07
C TYR A 209 -22.80 0.12 -27.22
N LEU A 210 -21.65 0.44 -26.63
CA LEU A 210 -20.47 -0.44 -26.65
C LEU A 210 -20.72 -1.75 -25.89
N PHE A 211 -21.37 -1.72 -24.73
CA PHE A 211 -21.74 -2.93 -24.00
C PHE A 211 -22.68 -3.84 -24.80
N ASP A 212 -23.67 -3.25 -25.47
CA ASP A 212 -24.63 -3.99 -26.31
C ASP A 212 -23.97 -4.64 -27.56
N LYS A 213 -22.98 -3.97 -28.14
CA LYS A 213 -22.25 -4.47 -29.32
C LYS A 213 -21.09 -5.41 -28.98
N GLY A 214 -20.67 -5.45 -27.70
CA GLY A 214 -19.67 -6.36 -27.20
C GLY A 214 -18.22 -6.03 -27.57
N ILE A 215 -17.32 -6.97 -27.24
CA ILE A 215 -15.88 -6.77 -27.28
C ILE A 215 -15.34 -6.38 -28.66
N ASP A 216 -15.90 -6.94 -29.75
CA ASP A 216 -15.44 -6.64 -31.10
C ASP A 216 -15.64 -5.17 -31.49
N LYS A 217 -16.63 -4.51 -30.89
CA LYS A 217 -16.87 -3.08 -31.12
C LYS A 217 -16.02 -2.21 -30.21
N ILE A 218 -15.73 -2.68 -28.97
CA ILE A 218 -14.87 -1.99 -28.01
C ILE A 218 -13.43 -1.92 -28.52
N LEU A 219 -12.96 -2.97 -29.21
CA LEU A 219 -11.58 -3.10 -29.69
C LEU A 219 -11.35 -2.45 -31.08
N LYS A 220 -12.39 -1.92 -31.75
CA LYS A 220 -12.29 -1.18 -33.00
C LYS A 220 -12.22 0.33 -32.80
#